data_73a11fb7c0b54b0b7002e24a821de1cf
#
_entry.id   73a11fb7c0b54b0b7002e24a821de1cf
#
_cell.length_a   1.000
_cell.length_b   1.000
_cell.length_c   1.000
_cell.angle_alpha   90.00
_cell.angle_beta   90.00
_cell.angle_gamma   90.00
#
_symmetry.space_group_name_H-M   'P 1'
#
loop_
_entity.id
_entity.type
_entity.pdbx_description
1 polymer ?
#
loop_
_entity_poly.entity_id
_entity_poly.type
_entity_poly.pdbx_seq_one_letter_code
_entity_poly.pdbx_strand_id
1 'polypeptide(L)'
;MKINTLISKTILLIIFINFWSCTSTVEYTSAKMAIQDENWEEAEQYLLEAIKVEPENAEIMVQIGYHVHARKKEWKKMNEMFNSAVSINPEAKTLGRPVKEVTKNYREMYWAENYNKAVRKFNSYKKSQDKSILEDAIGVFNESVSIDPSKSQTYSILATCYYEMGESDKAIESGKLGYEKNPEDFQTNFTLGQILSIIGDKKDALFHIEKSVQLDPSNTDAVRQLASLYYDNGNKEKSVETFEIAIKQEEDKIIKANLYFNLGVLYMQLDQF
;
A
#
# COMPACT_ATOMS: atom_id res chain seq x y z
N MET A 1 22.48 -50.95 58.69
CA MET A 1 21.73 -51.64 57.62
C MET A 1 20.46 -50.88 57.36
N LYS A 2 20.53 -49.81 56.54
CA LYS A 2 19.39 -49.01 56.02
C LYS A 2 19.96 -47.99 55.02
N ILE A 3 20.34 -48.39 53.82
CA ILE A 3 20.66 -47.52 52.69
C ILE A 3 20.22 -48.29 51.45
N ASN A 4 18.98 -48.29 51.03
CA ASN A 4 18.57 -48.81 49.73
C ASN A 4 17.13 -48.49 49.35
N THR A 5 16.55 -47.34 49.81
CA THR A 5 15.16 -46.99 49.42
C THR A 5 15.02 -45.52 48.92
N LEU A 6 16.12 -44.86 48.60
CA LEU A 6 16.04 -43.43 48.16
C LEU A 6 16.40 -43.17 46.67
N ILE A 7 16.74 -44.23 45.91
CA ILE A 7 17.16 -44.08 44.50
C ILE A 7 16.04 -44.41 43.51
N SER A 8 14.92 -44.98 43.98
CA SER A 8 13.84 -45.43 43.05
C SER A 8 12.74 -44.41 42.78
N LYS A 9 12.75 -43.24 43.41
CA LYS A 9 11.70 -42.22 43.20
C LYS A 9 12.11 -41.02 42.37
N THR A 10 13.40 -40.91 42.00
CA THR A 10 13.92 -39.72 41.26
C THR A 10 14.12 -39.97 39.75
N ILE A 11 13.89 -41.18 39.30
CA ILE A 11 14.05 -41.56 37.85
C ILE A 11 12.74 -41.51 37.05
N LEU A 12 11.57 -41.35 37.73
CA LEU A 12 10.26 -41.37 37.06
C LEU A 12 9.73 -39.94 36.69
N LEU A 13 10.53 -38.88 36.88
CA LEU A 13 10.08 -37.50 36.65
C LEU A 13 10.83 -36.79 35.50
N ILE A 14 11.65 -37.50 34.72
CA ILE A 14 12.48 -36.89 33.65
C ILE A 14 12.10 -37.39 32.23
N ILE A 15 11.03 -38.19 32.08
CA ILE A 15 10.65 -38.71 30.73
C ILE A 15 9.36 -38.04 30.19
N PHE A 16 8.96 -36.88 30.68
CA PHE A 16 7.79 -36.15 30.14
C PHE A 16 8.10 -34.82 29.53
N ILE A 17 9.35 -34.54 29.16
CA ILE A 17 9.71 -33.30 28.45
C ILE A 17 10.61 -33.72 27.27
N ASN A 18 10.03 -34.03 26.14
CA ASN A 18 10.60 -33.92 24.79
C ASN A 18 9.88 -34.81 23.77
N PHE A 19 8.56 -34.70 23.65
CA PHE A 19 7.86 -35.08 22.43
C PHE A 19 6.92 -33.95 21.96
N TRP A 20 7.41 -32.72 21.91
CA TRP A 20 6.88 -31.76 20.97
C TRP A 20 7.79 -31.76 19.73
N SER A 21 7.92 -32.92 19.12
CA SER A 21 8.22 -33.03 17.72
C SER A 21 7.00 -32.46 16.98
N CYS A 22 7.22 -31.45 16.19
CA CYS A 22 6.27 -30.80 15.30
C CYS A 22 5.69 -31.81 14.30
N THR A 23 4.82 -32.73 14.76
CA THR A 23 4.01 -33.58 13.90
C THR A 23 2.76 -32.78 13.58
N SER A 24 2.68 -32.34 12.32
CA SER A 24 1.47 -31.76 11.73
C SER A 24 0.27 -32.64 12.11
N THR A 25 -0.82 -32.02 12.58
CA THR A 25 -2.06 -32.73 12.87
C THR A 25 -2.59 -33.49 11.63
N VAL A 26 -3.45 -34.44 11.84
CA VAL A 26 -4.08 -35.22 10.74
C VAL A 26 -4.85 -34.26 9.82
N GLU A 27 -5.58 -33.31 10.41
CA GLU A 27 -6.35 -32.29 9.70
C GLU A 27 -5.44 -31.44 8.81
N TYR A 28 -4.32 -30.97 9.35
CA TYR A 28 -3.41 -30.14 8.55
C TYR A 28 -2.66 -30.95 7.49
N THR A 29 -2.35 -32.19 7.76
CA THR A 29 -1.78 -33.09 6.74
C THR A 29 -2.77 -33.34 5.61
N SER A 30 -4.04 -33.58 5.92
CA SER A 30 -5.12 -33.72 4.93
C SER A 30 -5.32 -32.44 4.12
N ALA A 31 -5.26 -31.28 4.78
CA ALA A 31 -5.31 -29.98 4.10
C ALA A 31 -4.19 -29.83 3.07
N LYS A 32 -2.94 -30.19 3.43
CA LYS A 32 -1.80 -30.12 2.50
C LYS A 32 -1.98 -31.03 1.28
N MET A 33 -2.53 -32.24 1.49
CA MET A 33 -2.84 -33.15 0.38
C MET A 33 -3.94 -32.57 -0.53
N ALA A 34 -5.03 -32.06 0.04
CA ALA A 34 -6.10 -31.45 -0.72
C ALA A 34 -5.63 -30.19 -1.50
N ILE A 35 -4.71 -29.41 -0.94
CA ILE A 35 -4.07 -28.28 -1.63
C ILE A 35 -3.23 -28.76 -2.81
N GLN A 36 -2.45 -29.83 -2.61
CA GLN A 36 -1.62 -30.42 -3.66
C GLN A 36 -2.46 -30.98 -4.81
N ASP A 37 -3.61 -31.57 -4.49
CA ASP A 37 -4.56 -32.10 -5.46
C ASP A 37 -5.49 -31.03 -6.07
N GLU A 38 -5.28 -29.76 -5.71
CA GLU A 38 -6.12 -28.61 -6.11
C GLU A 38 -7.62 -28.79 -5.75
N ASN A 39 -7.93 -29.64 -4.78
CA ASN A 39 -9.28 -29.82 -4.25
C ASN A 39 -9.58 -28.74 -3.20
N TRP A 40 -10.01 -27.59 -3.66
CA TRP A 40 -10.13 -26.38 -2.82
C TRP A 40 -11.24 -26.46 -1.79
N GLU A 41 -12.28 -27.24 -2.04
CA GLU A 41 -13.39 -27.44 -1.08
C GLU A 41 -12.93 -28.27 0.12
N GLU A 42 -12.26 -29.39 -0.12
CA GLU A 42 -11.66 -30.20 0.94
C GLU A 42 -10.51 -29.45 1.64
N ALA A 43 -9.68 -28.72 0.89
CA ALA A 43 -8.60 -27.92 1.47
C ALA A 43 -9.15 -26.89 2.46
N GLU A 44 -10.23 -26.18 2.11
CA GLU A 44 -10.90 -25.24 3.02
C GLU A 44 -11.43 -25.97 4.27
N GLN A 45 -12.15 -27.07 4.10
CA GLN A 45 -12.69 -27.82 5.22
C GLN A 45 -11.57 -28.24 6.19
N TYR A 46 -10.54 -28.92 5.69
CA TYR A 46 -9.44 -29.40 6.54
C TYR A 46 -8.61 -28.29 7.14
N LEU A 47 -8.40 -27.15 6.44
CA LEU A 47 -7.73 -25.98 7.03
C LEU A 47 -8.52 -25.37 8.18
N LEU A 48 -9.86 -25.27 8.05
CA LEU A 48 -10.74 -24.75 9.10
C LEU A 48 -10.89 -25.73 10.28
N GLU A 49 -10.71 -27.04 10.07
CA GLU A 49 -10.60 -28.03 11.14
C GLU A 49 -9.23 -27.96 11.82
N ALA A 50 -8.15 -27.88 11.05
CA ALA A 50 -6.79 -27.79 11.56
C ALA A 50 -6.58 -26.58 12.48
N ILE A 51 -7.11 -25.39 12.12
CA ILE A 51 -6.94 -24.20 12.96
C ILE A 51 -7.69 -24.29 14.30
N LYS A 52 -8.73 -25.13 14.42
CA LYS A 52 -9.41 -25.39 15.69
C LYS A 52 -8.55 -26.25 16.62
N VAL A 53 -7.74 -27.15 16.05
CA VAL A 53 -6.82 -28.03 16.80
C VAL A 53 -5.52 -27.30 17.13
N GLU A 54 -5.02 -26.49 16.21
CA GLU A 54 -3.78 -25.71 16.32
C GLU A 54 -4.05 -24.20 16.15
N PRO A 55 -4.75 -23.52 17.10
CA PRO A 55 -5.18 -22.14 16.92
C PRO A 55 -4.05 -21.12 16.88
N GLU A 56 -2.84 -21.48 17.31
CA GLU A 56 -1.64 -20.63 17.29
C GLU A 56 -0.64 -21.06 16.19
N ASN A 57 -1.07 -21.87 15.23
CA ASN A 57 -0.21 -22.27 14.12
C ASN A 57 -0.21 -21.22 13.02
N ALA A 58 0.85 -20.40 12.98
CA ALA A 58 1.01 -19.32 12.01
C ALA A 58 1.00 -19.82 10.55
N GLU A 59 1.52 -21.02 10.28
CA GLU A 59 1.51 -21.62 8.93
C GLU A 59 0.07 -21.89 8.47
N ILE A 60 -0.77 -22.51 9.31
CA ILE A 60 -2.18 -22.77 8.97
C ILE A 60 -2.93 -21.48 8.68
N MET A 61 -2.69 -20.42 9.47
CA MET A 61 -3.31 -19.12 9.22
C MET A 61 -2.92 -18.53 7.87
N VAL A 62 -1.65 -18.67 7.47
CA VAL A 62 -1.21 -18.23 6.13
C VAL A 62 -1.92 -19.04 5.05
N GLN A 63 -2.04 -20.34 5.20
CA GLN A 63 -2.72 -21.21 4.23
C GLN A 63 -4.23 -20.86 4.12
N ILE A 64 -4.90 -20.58 5.24
CA ILE A 64 -6.30 -20.11 5.23
C ILE A 64 -6.41 -18.76 4.51
N GLY A 65 -5.55 -17.80 4.88
CA GLY A 65 -5.54 -16.49 4.23
C GLY A 65 -5.41 -16.59 2.71
N TYR A 66 -4.48 -17.42 2.24
CA TYR A 66 -4.17 -17.56 0.82
C TYR A 66 -5.16 -18.47 0.07
N HIS A 67 -5.38 -19.72 0.54
CA HIS A 67 -6.17 -20.70 -0.18
C HIS A 67 -7.67 -20.57 0.01
N VAL A 68 -8.13 -19.96 1.12
CA VAL A 68 -9.55 -19.78 1.39
C VAL A 68 -9.99 -18.35 1.09
N HIS A 69 -9.47 -17.37 1.84
CA HIS A 69 -10.00 -16.03 1.77
C HIS A 69 -9.59 -15.26 0.51
N ALA A 70 -8.32 -15.35 0.08
CA ALA A 70 -7.87 -14.66 -1.14
C ALA A 70 -8.57 -15.20 -2.39
N ARG A 71 -8.77 -16.52 -2.50
CA ARG A 71 -9.50 -17.14 -3.61
C ARG A 71 -10.95 -16.65 -3.70
N LYS A 72 -11.58 -16.38 -2.55
CA LYS A 72 -12.94 -15.83 -2.45
C LYS A 72 -12.98 -14.29 -2.54
N LYS A 73 -11.81 -13.64 -2.71
CA LYS A 73 -11.63 -12.17 -2.66
C LYS A 73 -12.11 -11.55 -1.35
N GLU A 74 -12.08 -12.30 -0.28
CA GLU A 74 -12.38 -11.83 1.08
C GLU A 74 -11.13 -11.15 1.69
N TRP A 75 -10.67 -10.04 1.08
CA TRP A 75 -9.39 -9.40 1.36
C TRP A 75 -9.20 -9.02 2.82
N LYS A 76 -10.27 -8.58 3.48
CA LYS A 76 -10.23 -8.24 4.90
C LYS A 76 -9.91 -9.46 5.76
N LYS A 77 -10.59 -10.59 5.52
CA LYS A 77 -10.33 -11.84 6.25
C LYS A 77 -8.94 -12.41 5.93
N MET A 78 -8.50 -12.32 4.67
CA MET A 78 -7.12 -12.65 4.29
C MET A 78 -6.12 -11.88 5.15
N ASN A 79 -6.30 -10.55 5.29
CA ASN A 79 -5.42 -9.71 6.08
C ASN A 79 -5.49 -10.01 7.58
N GLU A 80 -6.67 -10.34 8.11
CA GLU A 80 -6.85 -10.77 9.50
C GLU A 80 -6.03 -12.04 9.77
N MET A 81 -6.11 -13.05 8.91
CA MET A 81 -5.30 -14.27 9.02
C MET A 81 -3.80 -13.99 8.91
N PHE A 82 -3.38 -13.19 7.93
CA PHE A 82 -1.96 -12.84 7.76
C PHE A 82 -1.40 -12.02 8.94
N ASN A 83 -2.18 -11.08 9.47
CA ASN A 83 -1.76 -10.29 10.63
C ASN A 83 -1.66 -11.18 11.89
N SER A 84 -2.62 -12.07 12.10
CA SER A 84 -2.59 -13.03 13.21
C SER A 84 -1.37 -13.94 13.10
N ALA A 85 -1.09 -14.48 11.92
CA ALA A 85 0.08 -15.32 11.68
C ALA A 85 1.40 -14.60 12.01
N VAL A 86 1.54 -13.35 11.53
CA VAL A 86 2.74 -12.52 11.81
C VAL A 86 2.84 -12.17 13.29
N SER A 87 1.72 -11.87 13.97
CA SER A 87 1.70 -11.54 15.39
C SER A 87 2.11 -12.73 16.27
N ILE A 88 1.69 -13.95 15.91
CA ILE A 88 2.02 -15.16 16.67
C ILE A 88 3.49 -15.53 16.49
N ASN A 89 3.94 -15.67 15.25
CA ASN A 89 5.34 -16.02 14.97
C ASN A 89 5.76 -15.56 13.56
N PRO A 90 6.36 -14.36 13.43
CA PRO A 90 6.80 -13.82 12.14
C PRO A 90 7.90 -14.64 11.47
N GLU A 91 8.68 -15.39 12.25
CA GLU A 91 9.81 -16.22 11.77
C GLU A 91 9.42 -17.68 11.53
N ALA A 92 8.19 -18.10 11.90
CA ALA A 92 7.71 -19.43 11.54
C ALA A 92 7.81 -19.61 10.02
N LYS A 93 8.11 -20.84 9.61
CA LYS A 93 8.30 -21.13 8.18
C LYS A 93 7.02 -21.63 7.56
N THR A 94 6.66 -21.02 6.45
CA THR A 94 5.66 -21.54 5.51
C THR A 94 6.28 -21.51 4.10
N LEU A 95 6.12 -22.55 3.31
CA LEU A 95 6.77 -22.69 1.99
C LEU A 95 8.29 -22.47 2.04
N GLY A 96 8.94 -22.83 3.14
CA GLY A 96 10.39 -22.66 3.34
C GLY A 96 10.86 -21.25 3.68
N ARG A 97 9.97 -20.26 3.77
CA ARG A 97 10.28 -18.85 4.07
C ARG A 97 9.58 -18.38 5.33
N PRO A 98 10.07 -17.28 5.99
CA PRO A 98 9.39 -16.68 7.12
C PRO A 98 7.97 -16.22 6.78
N VAL A 99 7.04 -16.43 7.72
CA VAL A 99 5.63 -16.01 7.60
C VAL A 99 5.49 -14.53 7.25
N LYS A 100 6.29 -13.65 7.89
CA LYS A 100 6.30 -12.21 7.60
C LYS A 100 6.63 -11.89 6.14
N GLU A 101 7.54 -12.66 5.53
CA GLU A 101 7.94 -12.49 4.13
C GLU A 101 6.85 -13.00 3.18
N VAL A 102 6.35 -14.20 3.44
CA VAL A 102 5.33 -14.84 2.60
C VAL A 102 4.03 -14.03 2.57
N THR A 103 3.56 -13.57 3.73
CA THR A 103 2.35 -12.75 3.83
C THR A 103 2.50 -11.39 3.14
N LYS A 104 3.69 -10.77 3.24
CA LYS A 104 4.01 -9.54 2.51
C LYS A 104 3.98 -9.77 1.00
N ASN A 105 4.61 -10.86 0.53
CA ASN A 105 4.66 -11.18 -0.91
C ASN A 105 3.27 -11.48 -1.48
N TYR A 106 2.40 -12.16 -0.75
CA TYR A 106 1.03 -12.39 -1.18
C TYR A 106 0.21 -11.10 -1.27
N ARG A 107 0.33 -10.20 -0.28
CA ARG A 107 -0.32 -8.88 -0.37
C ARG A 107 0.18 -8.09 -1.57
N GLU A 108 1.49 -8.04 -1.77
CA GLU A 108 2.11 -7.33 -2.91
C GLU A 108 1.61 -7.87 -4.25
N MET A 109 1.57 -9.20 -4.41
CA MET A 109 1.11 -9.86 -5.63
C MET A 109 -0.36 -9.51 -5.94
N TYR A 110 -1.27 -9.70 -4.99
CA TYR A 110 -2.69 -9.41 -5.20
C TYR A 110 -2.96 -7.92 -5.35
N TRP A 111 -2.26 -7.09 -4.55
CA TRP A 111 -2.34 -5.64 -4.69
C TRP A 111 -1.91 -5.21 -6.09
N ALA A 112 -0.74 -5.64 -6.58
CA ALA A 112 -0.23 -5.25 -7.89
C ALA A 112 -1.14 -5.68 -9.03
N GLU A 113 -1.72 -6.89 -8.97
CA GLU A 113 -2.69 -7.38 -9.95
C GLU A 113 -3.92 -6.46 -10.03
N ASN A 114 -4.56 -6.19 -8.86
CA ASN A 114 -5.76 -5.36 -8.81
C ASN A 114 -5.45 -3.89 -9.13
N TYR A 115 -4.36 -3.34 -8.60
CA TYR A 115 -3.91 -1.98 -8.91
C TYR A 115 -3.72 -1.79 -10.42
N ASN A 116 -2.97 -2.67 -11.08
CA ASN A 116 -2.76 -2.60 -12.53
C ASN A 116 -4.05 -2.77 -13.34
N LYS A 117 -4.99 -3.60 -12.87
CA LYS A 117 -6.32 -3.73 -13.47
C LYS A 117 -7.09 -2.41 -13.37
N ALA A 118 -7.09 -1.77 -12.21
CA ALA A 118 -7.73 -0.48 -11.98
C ALA A 118 -7.10 0.64 -12.83
N VAL A 119 -5.75 0.68 -12.92
CA VAL A 119 -5.03 1.63 -13.78
C VAL A 119 -5.43 1.48 -15.26
N ARG A 120 -5.57 0.25 -15.76
CA ARG A 120 -6.04 0.03 -17.13
C ARG A 120 -7.46 0.60 -17.35
N LYS A 121 -8.37 0.41 -16.37
CA LYS A 121 -9.73 0.99 -16.43
C LYS A 121 -9.68 2.52 -16.39
N PHE A 122 -8.89 3.09 -15.49
CA PHE A 122 -8.71 4.54 -15.40
C PHE A 122 -8.16 5.12 -16.72
N ASN A 123 -7.17 4.47 -17.34
CA ASN A 123 -6.66 4.88 -18.64
C ASN A 123 -7.70 4.76 -19.77
N SER A 124 -8.62 3.80 -19.67
CA SER A 124 -9.75 3.69 -20.60
C SER A 124 -10.74 4.82 -20.41
N TYR A 125 -11.05 5.19 -19.14
CA TYR A 125 -11.82 6.37 -18.82
C TYR A 125 -11.19 7.65 -19.41
N LYS A 126 -9.88 7.84 -19.22
CA LYS A 126 -9.18 9.05 -19.75
C LYS A 126 -9.32 9.20 -21.28
N LYS A 127 -9.53 8.11 -22.01
CA LYS A 127 -9.75 8.11 -23.47
C LYS A 127 -11.21 8.32 -23.84
N SER A 128 -12.14 7.68 -23.11
CA SER A 128 -13.57 7.67 -23.45
C SER A 128 -14.37 8.77 -22.76
N GLN A 129 -13.91 9.25 -21.62
CA GLN A 129 -14.62 10.14 -20.69
C GLN A 129 -15.94 9.53 -20.16
N ASP A 130 -16.07 8.19 -20.23
CA ASP A 130 -17.22 7.45 -19.72
C ASP A 130 -17.10 7.24 -18.19
N LYS A 131 -17.94 7.93 -17.44
CA LYS A 131 -17.95 7.88 -15.97
C LYS A 131 -18.25 6.50 -15.40
N SER A 132 -18.95 5.63 -16.13
CA SER A 132 -19.20 4.25 -15.66
C SER A 132 -17.90 3.44 -15.58
N ILE A 133 -16.97 3.68 -16.51
CA ILE A 133 -15.63 3.08 -16.49
C ILE A 133 -14.80 3.62 -15.31
N LEU A 134 -15.00 4.89 -14.95
CA LEU A 134 -14.34 5.51 -13.80
C LEU A 134 -14.86 4.92 -12.49
N GLU A 135 -16.19 4.73 -12.35
CA GLU A 135 -16.78 4.04 -11.19
C GLU A 135 -16.22 2.62 -11.03
N ASP A 136 -16.13 1.88 -12.13
CA ASP A 136 -15.51 0.57 -12.15
C ASP A 136 -14.04 0.60 -11.72
N ALA A 137 -13.27 1.62 -12.15
CA ALA A 137 -11.89 1.79 -11.74
C ALA A 137 -11.77 2.05 -10.24
N ILE A 138 -12.61 2.95 -9.69
CA ILE A 138 -12.71 3.25 -8.27
C ILE A 138 -13.01 1.98 -7.47
N GLY A 139 -13.97 1.17 -7.92
CA GLY A 139 -14.30 -0.11 -7.28
C GLY A 139 -13.09 -1.03 -7.15
N VAL A 140 -12.30 -1.19 -8.23
CA VAL A 140 -11.10 -2.04 -8.21
C VAL A 140 -9.96 -1.41 -7.42
N PHE A 141 -9.79 -0.07 -7.40
CA PHE A 141 -8.83 0.58 -6.52
C PHE A 141 -9.17 0.39 -5.04
N ASN A 142 -10.45 0.44 -4.67
CA ASN A 142 -10.89 0.15 -3.30
C ASN A 142 -10.63 -1.31 -2.90
N GLU A 143 -10.77 -2.27 -3.83
CA GLU A 143 -10.30 -3.63 -3.60
C GLU A 143 -8.77 -3.64 -3.33
N SER A 144 -7.98 -2.90 -4.11
CA SER A 144 -6.52 -2.80 -3.91
C SER A 144 -6.16 -2.23 -2.54
N VAL A 145 -6.88 -1.20 -2.07
CA VAL A 145 -6.74 -0.67 -0.68
C VAL A 145 -7.06 -1.75 0.35
N SER A 146 -8.10 -2.56 0.11
CA SER A 146 -8.48 -3.66 1.02
C SER A 146 -7.43 -4.77 1.08
N ILE A 147 -6.66 -4.98 0.01
CA ILE A 147 -5.57 -5.95 -0.07
C ILE A 147 -4.34 -5.45 0.67
N ASP A 148 -3.87 -4.25 0.35
CA ASP A 148 -2.72 -3.62 1.01
C ASP A 148 -2.98 -2.14 1.30
N PRO A 149 -3.48 -1.82 2.50
CA PRO A 149 -3.79 -0.44 2.89
C PRO A 149 -2.55 0.42 3.17
N SER A 150 -1.34 -0.11 3.04
CA SER A 150 -0.10 0.65 3.24
C SER A 150 0.38 1.40 1.99
N LYS A 151 -0.22 1.13 0.83
CA LYS A 151 0.22 1.64 -0.47
C LYS A 151 -0.32 3.05 -0.76
N SER A 152 0.49 4.07 -0.47
CA SER A 152 0.16 5.50 -0.70
C SER A 152 -0.31 5.79 -2.12
N GLN A 153 0.33 5.18 -3.13
CA GLN A 153 -0.01 5.39 -4.54
C GLN A 153 -1.45 4.99 -4.89
N THR A 154 -2.05 4.02 -4.19
CA THR A 154 -3.45 3.66 -4.44
C THR A 154 -4.40 4.77 -3.99
N TYR A 155 -4.10 5.40 -2.87
CA TYR A 155 -4.88 6.54 -2.37
C TYR A 155 -4.70 7.78 -3.24
N SER A 156 -3.50 8.04 -3.77
CA SER A 156 -3.24 9.17 -4.66
C SER A 156 -4.05 9.08 -5.95
N ILE A 157 -4.11 7.89 -6.57
CA ILE A 157 -4.91 7.71 -7.78
C ILE A 157 -6.41 7.70 -7.48
N LEU A 158 -6.85 7.19 -6.31
CA LEU A 158 -8.24 7.31 -5.85
C LEU A 158 -8.64 8.76 -5.66
N ALA A 159 -7.76 9.60 -5.09
CA ALA A 159 -8.00 11.03 -4.97
C ALA A 159 -8.26 11.68 -6.33
N THR A 160 -7.46 11.34 -7.34
CA THR A 160 -7.68 11.78 -8.72
C THR A 160 -9.01 11.27 -9.27
N CYS A 161 -9.33 9.99 -9.08
CA CYS A 161 -10.57 9.40 -9.57
C CYS A 161 -11.81 10.06 -8.94
N TYR A 162 -11.82 10.27 -7.63
CA TYR A 162 -12.92 10.95 -6.94
C TYR A 162 -13.05 12.42 -7.38
N TYR A 163 -11.93 13.11 -7.60
CA TYR A 163 -11.96 14.47 -8.13
C TYR A 163 -12.61 14.51 -9.54
N GLU A 164 -12.23 13.61 -10.45
CA GLU A 164 -12.81 13.48 -11.78
C GLU A 164 -14.31 13.10 -11.76
N MET A 165 -14.75 12.39 -10.72
CA MET A 165 -16.18 12.12 -10.47
C MET A 165 -16.95 13.37 -9.99
N GLY A 166 -16.25 14.39 -9.47
CA GLY A 166 -16.83 15.56 -8.81
C GLY A 166 -17.06 15.38 -7.31
N GLU A 167 -16.49 14.35 -6.71
CA GLU A 167 -16.63 14.00 -5.30
C GLU A 167 -15.45 14.60 -4.49
N SER A 168 -15.41 15.92 -4.36
CA SER A 168 -14.26 16.66 -3.78
C SER A 168 -13.91 16.21 -2.37
N ASP A 169 -14.89 15.93 -1.51
CA ASP A 169 -14.64 15.51 -0.13
C ASP A 169 -13.91 14.16 -0.09
N LYS A 170 -14.33 13.18 -0.90
CA LYS A 170 -13.66 11.88 -0.99
C LYS A 170 -12.29 11.99 -1.64
N ALA A 171 -12.12 12.92 -2.57
CA ALA A 171 -10.81 13.18 -3.18
C ALA A 171 -9.81 13.68 -2.14
N ILE A 172 -10.20 14.63 -1.30
CA ILE A 172 -9.36 15.15 -0.22
C ILE A 172 -9.07 14.08 0.82
N GLU A 173 -10.10 13.35 1.26
CA GLU A 173 -9.95 12.24 2.22
C GLU A 173 -8.95 11.20 1.71
N SER A 174 -9.10 10.76 0.47
CA SER A 174 -8.18 9.81 -0.15
C SER A 174 -6.75 10.37 -0.24
N GLY A 175 -6.57 11.63 -0.65
CA GLY A 175 -5.27 12.26 -0.69
C GLY A 175 -4.60 12.34 0.70
N LYS A 176 -5.35 12.72 1.74
CA LYS A 176 -4.87 12.75 3.13
C LYS A 176 -4.47 11.36 3.64
N LEU A 177 -5.28 10.34 3.36
CA LEU A 177 -4.93 8.96 3.69
C LEU A 177 -3.64 8.51 2.99
N GLY A 178 -3.46 8.87 1.72
CA GLY A 178 -2.21 8.61 1.00
C GLY A 178 -1.00 9.26 1.68
N TYR A 179 -1.13 10.53 2.05
CA TYR A 179 -0.10 11.28 2.78
C TYR A 179 0.23 10.65 4.14
N GLU A 180 -0.77 10.20 4.90
CA GLU A 180 -0.56 9.47 6.16
C GLU A 180 0.22 8.17 5.98
N LYS A 181 0.03 7.47 4.84
CA LYS A 181 0.77 6.23 4.55
C LYS A 181 2.22 6.48 4.15
N ASN A 182 2.47 7.52 3.38
CA ASN A 182 3.82 7.92 3.00
C ASN A 182 3.92 9.44 2.77
N PRO A 183 4.31 10.22 3.81
CA PRO A 183 4.50 11.67 3.68
C PRO A 183 5.63 12.07 2.71
N GLU A 184 6.54 11.15 2.41
CA GLU A 184 7.68 11.36 1.49
C GLU A 184 7.38 10.84 0.07
N ASP A 185 6.11 10.61 -0.27
CA ASP A 185 5.70 10.23 -1.64
C ASP A 185 5.40 11.49 -2.47
N PHE A 186 6.16 11.68 -3.55
CA PHE A 186 5.98 12.83 -4.45
C PHE A 186 4.55 12.91 -4.99
N GLN A 187 4.07 11.79 -5.57
CA GLN A 187 2.77 11.79 -6.24
C GLN A 187 1.62 12.09 -5.29
N THR A 188 1.70 11.58 -4.07
CA THR A 188 0.70 11.84 -3.03
C THR A 188 0.65 13.32 -2.66
N ASN A 189 1.80 13.93 -2.40
CA ASN A 189 1.86 15.36 -2.09
C ASN A 189 1.40 16.20 -3.28
N PHE A 190 1.87 15.90 -4.47
CA PHE A 190 1.51 16.64 -5.67
C PHE A 190 0.02 16.59 -5.97
N THR A 191 -0.58 15.39 -5.96
CA THR A 191 -2.02 15.20 -6.22
C THR A 191 -2.88 15.89 -5.18
N LEU A 192 -2.57 15.72 -3.89
CA LEU A 192 -3.32 16.37 -2.81
C LEU A 192 -3.21 17.89 -2.89
N GLY A 193 -2.00 18.40 -3.12
CA GLY A 193 -1.79 19.84 -3.28
C GLY A 193 -2.54 20.44 -4.47
N GLN A 194 -2.60 19.72 -5.61
CA GLN A 194 -3.40 20.15 -6.77
C GLN A 194 -4.89 20.21 -6.46
N ILE A 195 -5.44 19.17 -5.83
CA ILE A 195 -6.86 19.11 -5.46
C ILE A 195 -7.20 20.24 -4.50
N LEU A 196 -6.39 20.44 -3.45
CA LEU A 196 -6.57 21.51 -2.47
C LEU A 196 -6.49 22.92 -3.12
N SER A 197 -5.57 23.10 -4.06
CA SER A 197 -5.47 24.37 -4.83
C SER A 197 -6.74 24.68 -5.61
N ILE A 198 -7.33 23.69 -6.27
CA ILE A 198 -8.53 23.87 -7.09
C ILE A 198 -9.76 24.19 -6.23
N ILE A 199 -9.89 23.56 -5.06
CA ILE A 199 -11.01 23.84 -4.15
C ILE A 199 -10.83 25.11 -3.32
N GLY A 200 -9.67 25.77 -3.40
CA GLY A 200 -9.39 27.07 -2.78
C GLY A 200 -8.73 26.99 -1.40
N ASP A 201 -8.33 25.83 -0.91
CA ASP A 201 -7.51 25.69 0.30
C ASP A 201 -6.04 25.99 -0.02
N LYS A 202 -5.74 27.28 -0.21
CA LYS A 202 -4.42 27.73 -0.65
C LYS A 202 -3.30 27.42 0.33
N LYS A 203 -3.59 27.38 1.63
CA LYS A 203 -2.57 27.14 2.67
C LYS A 203 -2.07 25.70 2.64
N ASP A 204 -2.99 24.76 2.68
CA ASP A 204 -2.65 23.34 2.67
C ASP A 204 -2.16 22.92 1.28
N ALA A 205 -2.69 23.52 0.20
CA ALA A 205 -2.17 23.34 -1.15
C ALA A 205 -0.70 23.72 -1.25
N LEU A 206 -0.33 24.89 -0.71
CA LEU A 206 1.06 25.37 -0.73
C LEU A 206 1.99 24.41 0.01
N PHE A 207 1.60 23.95 1.22
CA PHE A 207 2.36 22.99 1.99
C PHE A 207 2.69 21.71 1.19
N HIS A 208 1.67 21.11 0.55
CA HIS A 208 1.84 19.88 -0.18
C HIS A 208 2.59 20.06 -1.50
N ILE A 209 2.39 21.17 -2.22
CA ILE A 209 3.15 21.45 -3.44
C ILE A 209 4.61 21.81 -3.12
N GLU A 210 4.90 22.59 -2.06
CA GLU A 210 6.26 22.80 -1.59
C GLU A 210 6.97 21.47 -1.29
N LYS A 211 6.29 20.56 -0.57
CA LYS A 211 6.83 19.24 -0.26
C LYS A 211 7.10 18.43 -1.53
N SER A 212 6.21 18.48 -2.53
CA SER A 212 6.43 17.76 -3.80
C SER A 212 7.65 18.28 -4.55
N VAL A 213 7.87 19.60 -4.61
CA VAL A 213 9.07 20.20 -5.23
C VAL A 213 10.35 19.85 -4.46
N GLN A 214 10.28 19.75 -3.12
CA GLN A 214 11.42 19.27 -2.32
C GLN A 214 11.79 17.80 -2.65
N LEU A 215 10.78 16.95 -2.91
CA LEU A 215 10.97 15.54 -3.21
C LEU A 215 11.46 15.30 -4.65
N ASP A 216 10.99 16.11 -5.61
CA ASP A 216 11.44 16.09 -6.99
C ASP A 216 11.53 17.51 -7.58
N PRO A 217 12.68 18.17 -7.38
CA PRO A 217 12.90 19.52 -7.92
C PRO A 217 12.97 19.58 -9.46
N SER A 218 13.15 18.45 -10.12
CA SER A 218 13.21 18.37 -11.59
C SER A 218 11.82 18.31 -12.25
N ASN A 219 10.77 18.07 -11.47
CA ASN A 219 9.41 18.02 -11.96
C ASN A 219 8.89 19.41 -12.31
N THR A 220 8.92 19.74 -13.61
CA THR A 220 8.53 21.07 -14.11
C THR A 220 7.09 21.44 -13.80
N ASP A 221 6.17 20.46 -13.72
CA ASP A 221 4.77 20.69 -13.39
C ASP A 221 4.60 21.09 -11.91
N ALA A 222 5.33 20.43 -11.00
CA ALA A 222 5.32 20.78 -9.58
C ALA A 222 5.93 22.16 -9.35
N VAL A 223 7.07 22.47 -9.97
CA VAL A 223 7.70 23.79 -9.92
C VAL A 223 6.77 24.89 -10.44
N ARG A 224 6.13 24.66 -11.59
CA ARG A 224 5.17 25.60 -12.18
C ARG A 224 3.96 25.82 -11.26
N GLN A 225 3.43 24.75 -10.67
CA GLN A 225 2.31 24.83 -9.74
C GLN A 225 2.68 25.62 -8.47
N LEU A 226 3.88 25.36 -7.92
CA LEU A 226 4.39 26.11 -6.76
C LEU A 226 4.55 27.60 -7.06
N ALA A 227 5.16 27.93 -8.20
CA ALA A 227 5.32 29.31 -8.63
C ALA A 227 3.96 30.02 -8.82
N SER A 228 2.98 29.33 -9.42
CA SER A 228 1.61 29.84 -9.56
C SER A 228 0.96 30.09 -8.18
N LEU A 229 1.08 29.16 -7.24
CA LEU A 229 0.54 29.33 -5.89
C LEU A 229 1.18 30.51 -5.15
N TYR A 230 2.49 30.71 -5.27
CA TYR A 230 3.15 31.89 -4.71
C TYR A 230 2.65 33.17 -5.38
N TYR A 231 2.52 33.18 -6.71
CA TYR A 231 1.98 34.33 -7.45
C TYR A 231 0.56 34.68 -6.99
N ASP A 232 -0.32 33.70 -6.93
CA ASP A 232 -1.73 33.86 -6.54
C ASP A 232 -1.91 34.30 -5.07
N ASN A 233 -0.90 34.01 -4.23
CA ASN A 233 -0.81 34.49 -2.85
C ASN A 233 -0.11 35.87 -2.74
N GLY A 234 0.20 36.51 -3.86
CA GLY A 234 0.86 37.85 -3.92
C GLY A 234 2.36 37.84 -3.61
N ASN A 235 2.98 36.61 -3.50
CA ASN A 235 4.40 36.48 -3.24
C ASN A 235 5.19 36.34 -4.56
N LYS A 236 5.30 37.46 -5.28
CA LYS A 236 5.88 37.49 -6.63
C LYS A 236 7.36 37.14 -6.64
N GLU A 237 8.09 37.55 -5.62
CA GLU A 237 9.52 37.26 -5.46
C GLU A 237 9.77 35.78 -5.32
N LYS A 238 9.03 35.10 -4.45
CA LYS A 238 9.14 33.64 -4.30
C LYS A 238 8.71 32.86 -5.55
N SER A 239 7.74 33.37 -6.29
CA SER A 239 7.32 32.79 -7.56
C SER A 239 8.48 32.75 -8.57
N VAL A 240 9.22 33.85 -8.73
CA VAL A 240 10.41 33.90 -9.59
C VAL A 240 11.53 33.03 -9.04
N GLU A 241 11.86 33.14 -7.76
CA GLU A 241 12.90 32.38 -7.07
C GLU A 241 12.70 30.86 -7.24
N THR A 242 11.45 30.40 -7.22
CA THR A 242 11.12 28.98 -7.41
C THR A 242 11.63 28.45 -8.75
N PHE A 243 11.43 29.19 -9.85
CA PHE A 243 11.97 28.81 -11.16
C PHE A 243 13.49 28.93 -11.21
N GLU A 244 14.07 30.01 -10.64
CA GLU A 244 15.52 30.24 -10.66
C GLU A 244 16.28 29.13 -9.93
N ILE A 245 15.79 28.68 -8.77
CA ILE A 245 16.37 27.56 -8.01
C ILE A 245 16.29 26.26 -8.82
N ALA A 246 15.13 25.95 -9.39
CA ALA A 246 14.94 24.74 -10.19
C ALA A 246 15.86 24.75 -11.44
N ILE A 247 15.96 25.88 -12.16
CA ILE A 247 16.85 26.03 -13.32
C ILE A 247 18.32 25.84 -12.92
N LYS A 248 18.73 26.35 -11.76
CA LYS A 248 20.11 26.22 -11.28
C LYS A 248 20.47 24.78 -10.95
N GLN A 249 19.54 24.00 -10.43
CA GLN A 249 19.76 22.61 -10.02
C GLN A 249 19.61 21.61 -11.16
N GLU A 250 18.88 21.96 -12.24
CA GLU A 250 18.58 21.06 -13.33
C GLU A 250 19.76 20.89 -14.28
N GLU A 251 20.10 19.64 -14.60
CA GLU A 251 21.18 19.30 -15.53
C GLU A 251 20.66 18.91 -16.91
N ASP A 252 19.43 18.35 -16.99
CA ASP A 252 18.80 18.00 -18.27
C ASP A 252 18.43 19.25 -19.07
N LYS A 253 18.95 19.34 -20.28
CA LYS A 253 18.78 20.51 -21.15
C LYS A 253 17.34 20.76 -21.57
N ILE A 254 16.54 19.69 -21.73
CA ILE A 254 15.14 19.79 -22.17
C ILE A 254 14.29 20.30 -21.03
N ILE A 255 14.47 19.70 -19.82
CA ILE A 255 13.77 20.14 -18.62
C ILE A 255 14.13 21.60 -18.30
N LYS A 256 15.41 21.94 -18.35
CA LYS A 256 15.90 23.33 -18.13
C LYS A 256 15.30 24.33 -19.11
N ALA A 257 15.17 23.96 -20.39
CA ALA A 257 14.50 24.82 -21.38
C ALA A 257 13.02 25.05 -21.05
N ASN A 258 12.31 24.03 -20.57
CA ASN A 258 10.93 24.16 -20.13
C ASN A 258 10.77 25.07 -18.90
N LEU A 259 11.70 24.99 -17.94
CA LEU A 259 11.74 25.87 -16.78
C LEU A 259 11.97 27.33 -17.20
N TYR A 260 12.92 27.59 -18.10
CA TYR A 260 13.15 28.94 -18.65
C TYR A 260 11.93 29.47 -19.38
N PHE A 261 11.24 28.65 -20.17
CA PHE A 261 10.00 29.02 -20.85
C PHE A 261 8.93 29.47 -19.85
N ASN A 262 8.70 28.66 -18.80
CA ASN A 262 7.71 28.99 -17.76
C ASN A 262 8.08 30.24 -16.98
N LEU A 263 9.37 30.44 -16.66
CA LEU A 263 9.86 31.66 -16.02
C LEU A 263 9.62 32.88 -16.95
N GLY A 264 9.85 32.78 -18.25
CA GLY A 264 9.55 33.82 -19.21
C GLY A 264 8.07 34.19 -19.24
N VAL A 265 7.18 33.20 -19.20
CA VAL A 265 5.73 33.43 -19.06
C VAL A 265 5.39 34.17 -17.77
N LEU A 266 6.01 33.79 -16.65
CA LEU A 266 5.83 34.48 -15.37
C LEU A 266 6.30 35.96 -15.45
N TYR A 267 7.47 36.25 -16.05
CA TYR A 267 7.93 37.63 -16.23
C TYR A 267 6.98 38.45 -17.10
N MET A 268 6.38 37.85 -18.14
CA MET A 268 5.35 38.56 -18.94
C MET A 268 4.11 38.89 -18.07
N GLN A 269 3.70 38.00 -17.16
CA GLN A 269 2.58 38.26 -16.23
C GLN A 269 2.93 39.32 -15.19
N LEU A 270 4.20 39.50 -14.85
CA LEU A 270 4.69 40.48 -13.91
C LEU A 270 5.00 41.85 -14.57
N ASP A 271 4.80 41.97 -15.90
CA ASP A 271 5.25 43.16 -16.69
C ASP A 271 6.74 43.50 -16.49
N GLN A 272 7.56 42.50 -16.22
CA GLN A 272 9.02 42.63 -16.04
C GLN A 272 9.72 42.02 -17.25
N PHE A 273 10.03 42.88 -18.21
CA PHE A 273 10.79 42.52 -19.43
C PHE A 273 12.24 42.93 -19.30
#